data_5c3c0fad8876e9a88548a4b70c2d05ca
#
_entry.id   5c3c0fad8876e9a88548a4b70c2d05ca
#
_cell.length_a   1.000
_cell.length_b   1.000
_cell.length_c   1.000
_cell.angle_alpha   90.00
_cell.angle_beta   90.00
_cell.angle_gamma   90.00
#
_symmetry.space_group_name_H-M   'P 1'
#
loop_
_entity.id
_entity.type
_entity.pdbx_description
1 polymer ?
#
loop_
_entity_poly.entity_id
_entity_poly.type
_entity_poly.pdbx_seq_one_letter_code
_entity_poly.pdbx_strand_id
1 'polypeptide(L)'
;MSKHITGHTGLLCLLGSPVAHSVSPEMHNEACDQLGLDYSYLAFDVPEDKMPQAVEGLRTMGARGWNITMPGKNIMCKLADKVSPASEISGACNTIVNDNGVLTAYTTDGVGFMRAVAENGVDIIGKKMTLLGAGGAATAILVQAALDGVAEINVFNVRDNFFGRAEEIVAKLNERTSCKVTLHDFSDPEVLRASIADSAILVNGTSVGMAPKTENSI
;
A
#
# COMPACT_ATOMS: atom_id res chain seq x y z
N MET A 1 25.87 14.51 -12.74
CA MET A 1 25.58 15.63 -13.67
C MET A 1 24.16 16.09 -13.39
N SER A 2 23.86 17.39 -13.42
CA SER A 2 22.47 17.84 -13.27
C SER A 2 21.65 17.32 -14.46
N LYS A 3 20.48 16.71 -14.19
CA LYS A 3 19.55 16.23 -15.22
C LYS A 3 19.13 17.40 -16.11
N HIS A 4 19.25 17.26 -17.42
CA HIS A 4 18.83 18.30 -18.34
C HIS A 4 17.35 18.09 -18.66
N ILE A 5 16.47 18.93 -18.10
CA ILE A 5 15.03 18.91 -18.36
C ILE A 5 14.73 19.63 -19.68
N THR A 6 13.98 19.01 -20.56
CA THR A 6 13.58 19.53 -21.88
C THR A 6 12.06 19.44 -22.04
N GLY A 7 11.53 19.89 -23.18
CA GLY A 7 10.13 19.73 -23.53
C GLY A 7 9.69 18.28 -23.78
N HIS A 8 10.64 17.34 -23.83
CA HIS A 8 10.37 15.90 -23.97
C HIS A 8 10.36 15.16 -22.64
N THR A 9 10.88 15.77 -21.57
CA THR A 9 10.98 15.13 -20.26
C THR A 9 9.57 14.86 -19.69
N GLY A 10 9.29 13.59 -19.42
CA GLY A 10 7.98 13.16 -18.88
C GLY A 10 7.81 13.54 -17.40
N LEU A 11 6.56 13.70 -16.99
CA LEU A 11 6.20 14.01 -15.60
C LEU A 11 5.79 12.75 -14.84
N LEU A 12 6.42 12.55 -13.68
CA LEU A 12 5.97 11.67 -12.59
C LEU A 12 5.80 12.51 -11.32
N CYS A 13 4.94 12.09 -10.40
CA CYS A 13 4.80 12.84 -9.15
C CYS A 13 4.26 12.03 -7.97
N LEU A 14 4.27 12.69 -6.80
CA LEU A 14 3.56 12.29 -5.59
C LEU A 14 2.44 13.29 -5.32
N LEU A 15 1.23 12.79 -5.04
CA LEU A 15 0.12 13.58 -4.51
C LEU A 15 -0.19 13.17 -3.07
N GLY A 16 -0.48 14.13 -2.21
CA GLY A 16 -0.88 13.95 -0.82
C GLY A 16 -0.69 15.21 -0.01
N SER A 17 -1.02 15.19 1.29
CA SER A 17 -0.87 16.37 2.17
C SER A 17 -0.70 15.95 3.62
N PRO A 18 0.40 16.37 4.31
CA PRO A 18 1.54 17.12 3.79
C PRO A 18 2.57 16.20 3.07
N VAL A 19 3.31 16.71 2.10
CA VAL A 19 4.32 15.94 1.35
C VAL A 19 5.75 16.51 1.42
N ALA A 20 5.95 17.64 2.09
CA ALA A 20 7.25 18.33 2.14
C ALA A 20 8.40 17.48 2.74
N HIS A 21 8.07 16.49 3.57
CA HIS A 21 9.03 15.58 4.21
C HIS A 21 9.30 14.31 3.38
N SER A 22 8.66 14.16 2.20
CA SER A 22 8.78 12.95 1.39
C SER A 22 10.13 12.87 0.70
N VAL A 23 10.75 11.70 0.80
CA VAL A 23 11.99 11.35 0.07
C VAL A 23 11.70 10.75 -1.32
N SER A 24 10.43 10.59 -1.69
CA SER A 24 10.06 10.00 -2.98
C SER A 24 10.65 10.75 -4.19
N PRO A 25 10.71 12.09 -4.22
CA PRO A 25 11.32 12.79 -5.35
C PRO A 25 12.80 12.45 -5.54
N GLU A 26 13.58 12.41 -4.46
CA GLU A 26 15.00 12.06 -4.50
C GLU A 26 15.19 10.62 -4.99
N MET A 27 14.50 9.68 -4.40
CA MET A 27 14.55 8.25 -4.73
C MET A 27 14.18 7.97 -6.19
N HIS A 28 13.05 8.52 -6.66
CA HIS A 28 12.57 8.23 -8.02
C HIS A 28 13.39 8.95 -9.09
N ASN A 29 13.87 10.18 -8.84
CA ASN A 29 14.74 10.87 -9.78
C ASN A 29 16.06 10.13 -9.94
N GLU A 30 16.68 9.67 -8.83
CA GLU A 30 17.89 8.86 -8.87
C GLU A 30 17.66 7.55 -9.67
N ALA A 31 16.55 6.87 -9.41
CA ALA A 31 16.21 5.65 -10.15
C ALA A 31 16.02 5.92 -11.65
N CYS A 32 15.35 7.00 -12.04
CA CYS A 32 15.21 7.40 -13.44
C CYS A 32 16.56 7.67 -14.09
N ASP A 33 17.45 8.36 -13.39
CA ASP A 33 18.80 8.68 -13.90
C ASP A 33 19.64 7.42 -14.10
N GLN A 34 19.62 6.48 -13.15
CA GLN A 34 20.33 5.20 -13.26
C GLN A 34 19.79 4.30 -14.40
N LEU A 35 18.49 4.38 -14.66
CA LEU A 35 17.84 3.62 -15.73
C LEU A 35 17.86 4.33 -17.08
N GLY A 36 18.40 5.54 -17.17
CA GLY A 36 18.43 6.35 -18.40
C GLY A 36 17.03 6.79 -18.86
N LEU A 37 16.09 6.95 -17.94
CA LEU A 37 14.71 7.37 -18.23
C LEU A 37 14.58 8.88 -18.17
N ASP A 38 14.00 9.48 -19.24
CA ASP A 38 13.77 10.93 -19.31
C ASP A 38 12.46 11.33 -18.61
N TYR A 39 12.45 11.19 -17.27
CA TYR A 39 11.35 11.60 -16.40
C TYR A 39 11.85 12.51 -15.28
N SER A 40 11.02 13.42 -14.85
CA SER A 40 11.20 14.19 -13.61
C SER A 40 10.08 13.87 -12.64
N TYR A 41 10.46 13.57 -11.39
CA TYR A 41 9.52 13.27 -10.32
C TYR A 41 9.45 14.43 -9.32
N LEU A 42 8.25 14.92 -9.07
CA LEU A 42 7.97 16.03 -8.16
C LEU A 42 6.96 15.61 -7.08
N ALA A 43 6.88 16.36 -5.98
CA ALA A 43 5.84 16.18 -4.97
C ALA A 43 4.94 17.41 -4.94
N PHE A 44 3.62 17.18 -4.91
CA PHE A 44 2.61 18.23 -4.85
C PHE A 44 1.75 18.06 -3.61
N ASP A 45 1.68 19.10 -2.80
CA ASP A 45 0.80 19.14 -1.62
C ASP A 45 -0.64 19.36 -2.08
N VAL A 46 -1.44 18.30 -2.06
CA VAL A 46 -2.81 18.27 -2.56
C VAL A 46 -3.71 17.68 -1.48
N PRO A 47 -4.56 18.49 -0.83
CA PRO A 47 -5.54 18.00 0.12
C PRO A 47 -6.64 17.20 -0.58
N GLU A 48 -7.36 16.38 0.19
CA GLU A 48 -8.29 15.38 -0.34
C GLU A 48 -9.41 16.02 -1.21
N ASP A 49 -9.93 17.17 -0.81
CA ASP A 49 -10.98 17.91 -1.52
C ASP A 49 -10.53 18.46 -2.88
N LYS A 50 -9.23 18.60 -3.12
CA LYS A 50 -8.63 19.05 -4.39
C LYS A 50 -8.10 17.90 -5.26
N MET A 51 -8.14 16.68 -4.75
CA MET A 51 -7.63 15.52 -5.48
C MET A 51 -8.28 15.34 -6.86
N PRO A 52 -9.61 15.48 -7.04
CA PRO A 52 -10.23 15.32 -8.36
C PRO A 52 -9.69 16.31 -9.40
N GLN A 53 -9.51 17.58 -9.02
CA GLN A 53 -8.98 18.60 -9.93
C GLN A 53 -7.50 18.34 -10.28
N ALA A 54 -6.70 17.92 -9.30
CA ALA A 54 -5.29 17.61 -9.52
C ALA A 54 -5.12 16.41 -10.46
N VAL A 55 -5.93 15.38 -10.28
CA VAL A 55 -5.91 14.16 -11.13
C VAL A 55 -6.30 14.50 -12.57
N GLU A 56 -7.35 15.30 -12.79
CA GLU A 56 -7.75 15.70 -14.13
C GLU A 56 -6.69 16.62 -14.79
N GLY A 57 -6.05 17.49 -14.01
CA GLY A 57 -4.92 18.28 -14.48
C GLY A 57 -3.74 17.41 -14.94
N LEU A 58 -3.35 16.42 -14.14
CA LEU A 58 -2.28 15.49 -14.50
C LEU A 58 -2.62 14.63 -15.72
N ARG A 59 -3.89 14.19 -15.82
CA ARG A 59 -4.39 13.48 -17.01
C ARG A 59 -4.25 14.34 -18.25
N THR A 60 -4.72 15.60 -18.19
CA THR A 60 -4.66 16.58 -19.30
C THR A 60 -3.24 16.93 -19.70
N MET A 61 -2.34 17.09 -18.73
CA MET A 61 -0.92 17.37 -18.98
C MET A 61 -0.12 16.15 -19.48
N GLY A 62 -0.73 14.97 -19.54
CA GLY A 62 -0.08 13.75 -19.98
C GLY A 62 0.98 13.22 -19.02
N ALA A 63 0.85 13.49 -17.71
CA ALA A 63 1.72 12.87 -16.71
C ALA A 63 1.65 11.34 -16.84
N ARG A 64 2.81 10.66 -16.89
CA ARG A 64 2.89 9.20 -17.14
C ARG A 64 2.31 8.37 -16.00
N GLY A 65 2.36 8.90 -14.80
CA GLY A 65 1.83 8.27 -13.60
C GLY A 65 2.23 9.03 -12.34
N TRP A 66 1.66 8.61 -11.22
CA TRP A 66 1.94 9.24 -9.95
C TRP A 66 1.72 8.30 -8.77
N ASN A 67 2.39 8.57 -7.67
CA ASN A 67 2.09 7.94 -6.40
C ASN A 67 1.07 8.77 -5.60
N ILE A 68 0.37 8.09 -4.71
CA ILE A 68 -0.57 8.70 -3.79
C ILE A 68 -0.16 8.35 -2.36
N THR A 69 -0.08 9.37 -1.51
CA THR A 69 0.02 9.20 -0.07
C THR A 69 -1.22 9.71 0.64
N MET A 70 -1.22 9.72 1.97
CA MET A 70 -2.34 10.23 2.75
C MET A 70 -2.63 11.70 2.42
N PRO A 71 -3.92 12.12 2.44
CA PRO A 71 -5.11 11.31 2.71
C PRO A 71 -5.73 10.65 1.46
N GLY A 72 -5.14 10.78 0.26
CA GLY A 72 -5.74 10.52 -1.05
C GLY A 72 -5.91 9.05 -1.47
N LYS A 73 -5.35 8.07 -0.76
CA LYS A 73 -5.30 6.66 -1.20
C LYS A 73 -6.68 6.04 -1.50
N ASN A 74 -7.70 6.40 -0.75
CA ASN A 74 -9.04 5.83 -0.92
C ASN A 74 -9.84 6.54 -2.04
N ILE A 75 -9.76 7.88 -2.09
CA ILE A 75 -10.48 8.65 -3.11
C ILE A 75 -9.93 8.36 -4.50
N MET A 76 -8.61 8.14 -4.61
CA MET A 76 -7.97 7.88 -5.90
C MET A 76 -8.47 6.59 -6.57
N CYS A 77 -8.82 5.54 -5.81
CA CYS A 77 -9.45 4.34 -6.36
C CYS A 77 -10.80 4.64 -7.05
N LYS A 78 -11.51 5.67 -6.60
CA LYS A 78 -12.78 6.08 -7.20
C LYS A 78 -12.60 6.99 -8.43
N LEU A 79 -11.43 7.62 -8.57
CA LEU A 79 -11.10 8.52 -9.68
C LEU A 79 -10.40 7.80 -10.84
N ALA A 80 -9.91 6.58 -10.61
CA ALA A 80 -9.26 5.77 -11.63
C ALA A 80 -10.30 5.07 -12.53
N ASP A 81 -9.95 4.88 -13.80
CA ASP A 81 -10.80 4.16 -14.77
C ASP A 81 -10.77 2.65 -14.55
N LYS A 82 -9.66 2.14 -14.02
CA LYS A 82 -9.43 0.73 -13.68
C LYS A 82 -8.73 0.61 -12.34
N VAL A 83 -8.99 -0.48 -11.63
CA VAL A 83 -8.32 -0.82 -10.38
C VAL A 83 -7.78 -2.24 -10.43
N SER A 84 -6.60 -2.45 -9.85
CA SER A 84 -6.03 -3.79 -9.70
C SER A 84 -6.84 -4.62 -8.68
N PRO A 85 -6.79 -5.97 -8.73
CA PRO A 85 -7.50 -6.81 -7.75
C PRO A 85 -7.15 -6.46 -6.30
N ALA A 86 -5.89 -6.19 -6.00
CA ALA A 86 -5.46 -5.79 -4.66
C ALA A 86 -6.05 -4.43 -4.25
N SER A 87 -6.10 -3.45 -5.17
CA SER A 87 -6.70 -2.15 -4.92
C SER A 87 -8.22 -2.24 -4.77
N GLU A 88 -8.89 -3.11 -5.53
CA GLU A 88 -10.32 -3.34 -5.43
C GLU A 88 -10.72 -3.93 -4.08
N ILE A 89 -9.98 -4.95 -3.61
CA ILE A 89 -10.24 -5.60 -2.32
C ILE A 89 -9.97 -4.64 -1.17
N SER A 90 -8.80 -3.98 -1.19
CA SER A 90 -8.39 -3.05 -0.13
C SER A 90 -9.15 -1.73 -0.13
N GLY A 91 -9.73 -1.31 -1.28
CA GLY A 91 -10.34 0.00 -1.46
C GLY A 91 -9.34 1.16 -1.38
N ALA A 92 -8.06 0.90 -1.61
CA ALA A 92 -6.99 1.89 -1.56
C ALA A 92 -5.94 1.63 -2.65
N CYS A 93 -5.31 2.69 -3.13
CA CYS A 93 -4.18 2.60 -4.06
C CYS A 93 -3.08 3.60 -3.67
N ASN A 94 -1.86 3.32 -4.07
CA ASN A 94 -0.71 4.21 -3.88
C ASN A 94 0.02 4.54 -5.17
N THR A 95 -0.36 3.94 -6.29
CA THR A 95 0.32 4.11 -7.59
C THR A 95 -0.71 4.15 -8.70
N ILE A 96 -0.59 5.17 -9.56
CA ILE A 96 -1.41 5.34 -10.76
C ILE A 96 -0.51 5.28 -11.98
N VAL A 97 -0.95 4.50 -12.95
CA VAL A 97 -0.38 4.47 -14.31
C VAL A 97 -1.36 5.14 -15.24
N ASN A 98 -0.87 6.09 -16.03
CA ASN A 98 -1.65 6.75 -17.08
C ASN A 98 -1.19 6.25 -18.45
N ASP A 99 -2.00 5.40 -19.06
CA ASP A 99 -1.79 4.91 -20.41
C ASP A 99 -2.72 5.65 -21.38
N ASN A 100 -2.19 6.74 -21.98
CA ASN A 100 -2.92 7.57 -22.95
C ASN A 100 -4.28 8.05 -22.43
N GLY A 101 -4.34 8.53 -21.20
CA GLY A 101 -5.56 9.05 -20.57
C GLY A 101 -6.35 7.99 -19.78
N VAL A 102 -6.05 6.71 -19.91
CA VAL A 102 -6.66 5.64 -19.10
C VAL A 102 -5.87 5.45 -17.81
N LEU A 103 -6.47 5.75 -16.68
CA LEU A 103 -5.87 5.67 -15.37
C LEU A 103 -6.12 4.29 -14.73
N THR A 104 -5.05 3.57 -14.42
CA THR A 104 -5.14 2.30 -13.69
C THR A 104 -4.50 2.46 -12.30
N ALA A 105 -5.27 2.12 -11.27
CA ALA A 105 -4.85 2.21 -9.87
C ALA A 105 -4.29 0.88 -9.35
N TYR A 106 -3.13 0.97 -8.70
CA TYR A 106 -2.45 -0.16 -8.08
C TYR A 106 -2.14 0.14 -6.61
N THR A 107 -2.05 -0.91 -5.79
CA THR A 107 -1.39 -0.85 -4.49
C THR A 107 -0.12 -1.71 -4.54
N THR A 108 1.02 -1.09 -4.28
CA THR A 108 2.34 -1.73 -4.39
C THR A 108 2.97 -2.00 -3.03
N ASP A 109 2.36 -1.53 -1.94
CA ASP A 109 2.89 -1.69 -0.57
C ASP A 109 2.97 -3.18 -0.19
N GLY A 110 1.92 -3.95 -0.49
CA GLY A 110 1.88 -5.40 -0.24
C GLY A 110 2.84 -6.19 -1.13
N VAL A 111 2.94 -5.84 -2.42
CA VAL A 111 3.91 -6.44 -3.36
C VAL A 111 5.34 -6.20 -2.86
N GLY A 112 5.64 -4.97 -2.43
CA GLY A 112 6.94 -4.64 -1.86
C GLY A 112 7.27 -5.46 -0.61
N PHE A 113 6.29 -5.65 0.28
CA PHE A 113 6.47 -6.50 1.45
C PHE A 113 6.75 -7.96 1.08
N MET A 114 5.92 -8.58 0.22
CA MET A 114 6.08 -9.97 -0.20
C MET A 114 7.45 -10.21 -0.86
N ARG A 115 7.87 -9.25 -1.68
CA ARG A 115 9.19 -9.29 -2.31
C ARG A 115 10.32 -9.17 -1.28
N ALA A 116 10.23 -8.25 -0.34
CA ALA A 116 11.24 -8.09 0.72
C ALA A 116 11.36 -9.34 1.57
N VAL A 117 10.26 -10.01 1.92
CA VAL A 117 10.25 -11.28 2.66
C VAL A 117 11.00 -12.36 1.87
N ALA A 118 10.69 -12.51 0.58
CA ALA A 118 11.34 -13.50 -0.29
C ALA A 118 12.85 -13.21 -0.50
N GLU A 119 13.24 -11.96 -0.73
CA GLU A 119 14.65 -11.55 -0.88
C GLU A 119 15.47 -11.76 0.40
N ASN A 120 14.84 -11.79 1.57
CA ASN A 120 15.48 -12.16 2.84
C ASN A 120 15.44 -13.68 3.13
N GLY A 121 15.08 -14.49 2.15
CA GLY A 121 15.13 -15.95 2.25
C GLY A 121 13.98 -16.57 3.04
N VAL A 122 12.92 -15.81 3.33
CA VAL A 122 11.73 -16.30 4.04
C VAL A 122 10.65 -16.65 3.03
N ASP A 123 10.32 -17.94 2.91
CA ASP A 123 9.21 -18.42 2.12
C ASP A 123 7.96 -18.55 2.99
N ILE A 124 6.89 -17.84 2.64
CA ILE A 124 5.60 -17.85 3.35
C ILE A 124 4.43 -18.36 2.50
N ILE A 125 4.69 -18.72 1.24
CA ILE A 125 3.64 -19.26 0.36
C ILE A 125 3.21 -20.64 0.87
N GLY A 126 1.91 -20.85 0.96
CA GLY A 126 1.34 -22.10 1.50
C GLY A 126 1.47 -22.25 3.01
N LYS A 127 1.98 -21.23 3.73
CA LYS A 127 2.19 -21.27 5.19
C LYS A 127 1.22 -20.34 5.91
N LYS A 128 1.33 -20.29 7.24
CA LYS A 128 0.54 -19.41 8.10
C LYS A 128 1.29 -18.12 8.42
N MET A 129 0.56 -17.03 8.54
CA MET A 129 1.04 -15.71 8.93
C MET A 129 0.19 -15.14 10.06
N THR A 130 0.82 -14.53 11.05
CA THR A 130 0.16 -13.67 12.03
C THR A 130 0.44 -12.21 11.70
N LEU A 131 -0.62 -11.40 11.57
CA LEU A 131 -0.55 -9.98 11.23
C LEU A 131 -1.20 -9.15 12.34
N LEU A 132 -0.45 -8.19 12.88
CA LEU A 132 -0.93 -7.23 13.86
C LEU A 132 -1.33 -5.92 13.18
N GLY A 133 -2.57 -5.48 13.43
CA GLY A 133 -3.14 -4.25 12.89
C GLY A 133 -3.97 -4.46 11.63
N ALA A 134 -4.88 -3.50 11.37
CA ALA A 134 -5.74 -3.41 10.19
C ALA A 134 -5.71 -2.02 9.54
N GLY A 135 -4.68 -1.23 9.80
CA GLY A 135 -4.44 0.06 9.15
C GLY A 135 -4.02 -0.11 7.67
N GLY A 136 -3.71 0.98 7.00
CA GLY A 136 -3.43 0.98 5.55
C GLY A 136 -2.31 0.03 5.12
N ALA A 137 -1.17 0.03 5.84
CA ALA A 137 -0.04 -0.85 5.54
C ALA A 137 -0.38 -2.32 5.80
N ALA A 138 -0.97 -2.63 6.98
CA ALA A 138 -1.40 -3.98 7.32
C ALA A 138 -2.42 -4.53 6.30
N THR A 139 -3.39 -3.72 5.89
CA THR A 139 -4.37 -4.11 4.86
C THR A 139 -3.71 -4.42 3.52
N ALA A 140 -2.74 -3.62 3.08
CA ALA A 140 -2.03 -3.87 1.82
C ALA A 140 -1.25 -5.20 1.87
N ILE A 141 -0.58 -5.48 3.00
CA ILE A 141 0.14 -6.74 3.25
C ILE A 141 -0.84 -7.92 3.28
N LEU A 142 -1.92 -7.80 4.05
CA LEU A 142 -2.96 -8.81 4.17
C LEU A 142 -3.50 -9.24 2.80
N VAL A 143 -3.92 -8.26 2.01
CA VAL A 143 -4.54 -8.51 0.70
C VAL A 143 -3.55 -9.16 -0.25
N GLN A 144 -2.31 -8.64 -0.33
CA GLN A 144 -1.32 -9.20 -1.24
C GLN A 144 -0.87 -10.61 -0.81
N ALA A 145 -0.63 -10.84 0.47
CA ALA A 145 -0.25 -12.16 0.99
C ALA A 145 -1.31 -13.22 0.68
N ALA A 146 -2.60 -12.88 0.82
CA ALA A 146 -3.70 -13.77 0.48
C ALA A 146 -3.79 -14.05 -1.04
N LEU A 147 -3.56 -13.03 -1.88
CA LEU A 147 -3.54 -13.17 -3.34
C LEU A 147 -2.34 -13.99 -3.83
N ASP A 148 -1.19 -13.88 -3.17
CA ASP A 148 0.04 -14.61 -3.54
C ASP A 148 0.06 -16.04 -3.04
N GLY A 149 -0.92 -16.47 -2.22
CA GLY A 149 -1.09 -17.86 -1.83
C GLY A 149 -0.56 -18.24 -0.44
N VAL A 150 -0.49 -17.29 0.49
CA VAL A 150 -0.37 -17.61 1.93
C VAL A 150 -1.60 -18.44 2.31
N ALA A 151 -1.41 -19.58 3.02
CA ALA A 151 -2.50 -20.51 3.27
C ALA A 151 -3.48 -20.05 4.34
N GLU A 152 -2.97 -19.44 5.41
CA GLU A 152 -3.78 -18.93 6.51
C GLU A 152 -3.20 -17.63 7.06
N ILE A 153 -4.07 -16.65 7.33
CA ILE A 153 -3.67 -15.38 7.94
C ILE A 153 -4.57 -15.08 9.13
N ASN A 154 -3.95 -14.98 10.31
CA ASN A 154 -4.61 -14.51 11.52
C ASN A 154 -4.30 -13.03 11.73
N VAL A 155 -5.32 -12.18 11.58
CA VAL A 155 -5.22 -10.73 11.75
C VAL A 155 -5.69 -10.38 13.17
N PHE A 156 -4.89 -9.63 13.91
CA PHE A 156 -5.24 -9.12 15.23
C PHE A 156 -5.36 -7.61 15.20
N ASN A 157 -6.52 -7.09 15.58
CA ASN A 157 -6.73 -5.65 15.69
C ASN A 157 -7.54 -5.31 16.93
N VAL A 158 -7.30 -4.14 17.50
CA VAL A 158 -8.17 -3.59 18.54
C VAL A 158 -9.51 -3.15 17.91
N ARG A 159 -10.59 -3.09 18.71
CA ARG A 159 -11.90 -2.62 18.22
C ARG A 159 -11.93 -1.12 18.07
N ASP A 160 -11.21 -0.64 17.04
CA ASP A 160 -11.16 0.75 16.60
C ASP A 160 -11.99 0.99 15.34
N ASN A 161 -11.84 2.17 14.75
CA ASN A 161 -12.55 2.54 13.52
C ASN A 161 -12.16 1.69 12.28
N PHE A 162 -11.07 0.93 12.34
CA PHE A 162 -10.62 0.06 11.25
C PHE A 162 -11.20 -1.36 11.35
N PHE A 163 -11.73 -1.75 12.53
CA PHE A 163 -12.17 -3.13 12.76
C PHE A 163 -13.30 -3.55 11.79
N GLY A 164 -14.35 -2.73 11.65
CA GLY A 164 -15.45 -3.03 10.73
C GLY A 164 -15.01 -3.14 9.26
N ARG A 165 -14.08 -2.25 8.83
CA ARG A 165 -13.49 -2.37 7.49
C ARG A 165 -12.65 -3.64 7.34
N ALA A 166 -11.95 -4.06 8.39
CA ALA A 166 -11.19 -5.30 8.36
C ALA A 166 -12.10 -6.52 8.20
N GLU A 167 -13.27 -6.55 8.87
CA GLU A 167 -14.27 -7.60 8.69
C GLU A 167 -14.72 -7.72 7.22
N GLU A 168 -15.01 -6.59 6.57
CA GLU A 168 -15.40 -6.57 5.14
C GLU A 168 -14.27 -7.10 4.23
N ILE A 169 -13.02 -6.71 4.49
CA ILE A 169 -11.87 -7.17 3.71
C ILE A 169 -11.63 -8.66 3.91
N VAL A 170 -11.71 -9.15 5.14
CA VAL A 170 -11.58 -10.58 5.47
C VAL A 170 -12.66 -11.39 4.76
N ALA A 171 -13.90 -10.93 4.75
CA ALA A 171 -15.00 -11.60 4.02
C ALA A 171 -14.69 -11.68 2.51
N LYS A 172 -14.26 -10.58 1.89
CA LYS A 172 -13.88 -10.56 0.46
C LYS A 172 -12.69 -11.50 0.15
N LEU A 173 -11.68 -11.56 1.03
CA LEU A 173 -10.53 -12.43 0.83
C LEU A 173 -10.91 -13.91 0.92
N ASN A 174 -11.71 -14.29 1.90
CA ASN A 174 -12.22 -15.66 2.04
C ASN A 174 -13.14 -16.08 0.88
N GLU A 175 -13.81 -15.13 0.22
CA GLU A 175 -14.61 -15.40 -0.97
C GLU A 175 -13.77 -15.53 -2.25
N ARG A 176 -12.72 -14.69 -2.39
CA ARG A 176 -11.99 -14.50 -3.66
C ARG A 176 -10.65 -15.21 -3.73
N THR A 177 -10.15 -15.77 -2.64
CA THR A 177 -8.87 -16.46 -2.57
C THR A 177 -8.99 -17.81 -1.87
N SER A 178 -7.97 -18.64 -1.99
CA SER A 178 -7.87 -19.89 -1.22
C SER A 178 -7.30 -19.69 0.19
N CYS A 179 -6.88 -18.46 0.53
CA CYS A 179 -6.34 -18.15 1.84
C CYS A 179 -7.45 -18.12 2.89
N LYS A 180 -7.24 -18.83 4.00
CA LYS A 180 -8.12 -18.75 5.16
C LYS A 180 -7.75 -17.55 6.00
N VAL A 181 -8.57 -16.50 6.01
CA VAL A 181 -8.31 -15.29 6.81
C VAL A 181 -9.28 -15.22 8.00
N THR A 182 -8.73 -14.99 9.20
CA THR A 182 -9.50 -14.82 10.43
C THR A 182 -9.12 -13.52 11.11
N LEU A 183 -10.12 -12.70 11.46
CA LEU A 183 -9.93 -11.49 12.25
C LEU A 183 -10.21 -11.79 13.73
N HIS A 184 -9.26 -11.44 14.59
CA HIS A 184 -9.34 -11.59 16.03
C HIS A 184 -9.32 -10.24 16.73
N ASP A 185 -10.02 -10.14 17.84
CA ASP A 185 -9.84 -9.04 18.79
C ASP A 185 -8.50 -9.21 19.51
N PHE A 186 -7.77 -8.12 19.67
CA PHE A 186 -6.44 -8.12 20.30
C PHE A 186 -6.50 -8.39 21.83
N SER A 187 -7.70 -8.48 22.40
CA SER A 187 -7.91 -8.69 23.85
C SER A 187 -7.66 -10.12 24.33
N ASP A 188 -7.46 -11.10 23.43
CA ASP A 188 -7.18 -12.49 23.80
C ASP A 188 -5.70 -12.86 23.61
N PRO A 189 -4.87 -12.76 24.67
CA PRO A 189 -3.45 -13.03 24.58
C PRO A 189 -3.09 -14.51 24.33
N GLU A 190 -3.97 -15.45 24.72
CA GLU A 190 -3.71 -16.87 24.51
C GLU A 190 -3.90 -17.25 23.04
N VAL A 191 -4.95 -16.74 22.40
CA VAL A 191 -5.16 -16.93 20.96
C VAL A 191 -4.02 -16.29 20.16
N LEU A 192 -3.54 -15.10 20.56
CA LEU A 192 -2.41 -14.45 19.93
C LEU A 192 -1.13 -15.28 20.05
N ARG A 193 -0.80 -15.78 21.25
CA ARG A 193 0.40 -16.61 21.47
C ARG A 193 0.36 -17.88 20.65
N ALA A 194 -0.79 -18.56 20.62
CA ALA A 194 -0.98 -19.77 19.83
C ALA A 194 -0.82 -19.50 18.33
N SER A 195 -1.38 -18.39 17.84
CA SER A 195 -1.25 -17.97 16.44
C SER A 195 0.21 -17.69 16.06
N ILE A 196 0.94 -16.95 16.90
CA ILE A 196 2.36 -16.65 16.66
C ILE A 196 3.19 -17.93 16.64
N ALA A 197 2.95 -18.84 17.58
CA ALA A 197 3.72 -20.10 17.68
C ALA A 197 3.56 -21.02 16.47
N ASP A 198 2.40 -20.94 15.78
CA ASP A 198 2.06 -21.76 14.60
C ASP A 198 2.33 -21.03 13.26
N SER A 199 2.81 -19.80 13.29
CA SER A 199 3.04 -18.99 12.09
C SER A 199 4.48 -19.05 11.61
N ALA A 200 4.67 -19.03 10.29
CA ALA A 200 5.98 -18.91 9.65
C ALA A 200 6.55 -17.48 9.79
N ILE A 201 5.68 -16.48 9.94
CA ILE A 201 6.06 -15.08 10.10
C ILE A 201 5.06 -14.35 11.00
N LEU A 202 5.58 -13.47 11.86
CA LEU A 202 4.81 -12.45 12.57
C LEU A 202 5.11 -11.08 11.94
N VAL A 203 4.05 -10.35 11.59
CA VAL A 203 4.15 -9.02 10.97
C VAL A 203 3.47 -7.98 11.86
N ASN A 204 4.21 -6.96 12.28
CA ASN A 204 3.65 -5.79 12.94
C ASN A 204 3.33 -4.71 11.90
N GLY A 205 2.06 -4.59 11.54
CA GLY A 205 1.51 -3.53 10.67
C GLY A 205 0.79 -2.42 11.44
N THR A 206 0.97 -2.36 12.78
CA THR A 206 0.40 -1.29 13.60
C THR A 206 1.28 -0.04 13.57
N SER A 207 0.75 1.08 14.04
CA SER A 207 1.53 2.30 14.31
C SER A 207 2.21 2.31 15.67
N VAL A 208 2.02 1.28 16.50
CA VAL A 208 2.64 1.18 17.82
C VAL A 208 4.14 0.96 17.66
N GLY A 209 4.93 1.72 18.39
CA GLY A 209 6.38 1.73 18.26
C GLY A 209 6.94 2.72 17.24
N MET A 210 6.07 3.43 16.48
CA MET A 210 6.52 4.54 15.61
C MET A 210 6.78 5.80 16.44
N ALA A 211 7.89 6.50 16.12
CA ALA A 211 8.20 7.78 16.73
C ALA A 211 7.01 8.77 16.63
N PRO A 212 6.75 9.59 17.64
CA PRO A 212 7.50 9.76 18.90
C PRO A 212 7.21 8.71 19.99
N LYS A 213 6.25 7.79 19.79
CA LYS A 213 5.89 6.74 20.74
C LYS A 213 6.73 5.51 20.48
N THR A 214 7.44 5.02 21.52
CA THR A 214 8.34 3.86 21.43
C THR A 214 7.83 2.67 22.25
N GLU A 215 6.52 2.60 22.47
CA GLU A 215 5.86 1.49 23.17
C GLU A 215 5.94 0.19 22.34
N ASN A 216 5.94 -0.95 23.00
CA ASN A 216 5.86 -2.25 22.31
C ASN A 216 4.43 -2.52 21.87
N SER A 217 4.26 -3.18 20.72
CA SER A 217 2.95 -3.59 20.22
C SER A 217 2.42 -4.87 20.85
N ILE A 218 3.31 -5.70 21.41
CA ILE A 218 3.05 -6.95 22.14
C ILE A 218 4.08 -7.11 23.26
#